data_bd9710c30e0a915d9871df9b43624e3a
#
_entry.id   bd9710c30e0a915d9871df9b43624e3a
#
_cell.length_a   1.000
_cell.length_b   1.000
_cell.length_c   1.000
_cell.angle_alpha   90.00
_cell.angle_beta   90.00
_cell.angle_gamma   90.00
#
_symmetry.space_group_name_H-M   'P 1'
#
loop_
_entity.id
_entity.type
_entity.pdbx_description
1 polymer ?
#
loop_
_entity_poly.entity_id
_entity_poly.type
_entity_poly.pdbx_seq_one_letter_code
_entity_poly.pdbx_strand_id
1 'polypeptide(L)'
;MIVIADKCPEISVNVVDINEDRIKRWNNKEFKDIPVFEPNLIPILQRTRDRNLFFSTNVSEEIRLADIVFICVNTPTKLKGSGAGKASDLKWVKLCAEEIEQYAEGDTIVVEKSTVPVKTAEVIKKILKSPQNSL
;
A
#
# COMPACT_ATOMS: atom_id res chain seq x y z
N MET A 1 1.18 -6.44 6.89
CA MET A 1 2.48 -5.73 7.00
C MET A 1 3.03 -5.78 8.44
N ILE A 2 2.30 -5.36 9.46
CA ILE A 2 2.74 -5.37 10.87
C ILE A 2 3.27 -6.75 11.32
N VAL A 3 2.59 -7.84 10.94
CA VAL A 3 3.04 -9.22 11.25
C VAL A 3 4.35 -9.57 10.53
N ILE A 4 4.57 -9.07 9.31
CA ILE A 4 5.85 -9.27 8.61
C ILE A 4 6.97 -8.59 9.40
N ALA A 5 6.80 -7.34 9.81
CA ALA A 5 7.79 -6.65 10.62
C ALA A 5 8.09 -7.37 11.95
N ASP A 6 7.08 -8.00 12.56
CA ASP A 6 7.24 -8.76 13.79
C ASP A 6 8.00 -10.08 13.60
N LYS A 7 7.75 -10.77 12.50
CA LYS A 7 8.32 -12.11 12.22
C LYS A 7 9.64 -12.06 11.48
N CYS A 8 9.92 -10.96 10.80
CA CYS A 8 11.10 -10.76 9.98
C CYS A 8 11.79 -9.45 10.39
N PRO A 9 12.50 -9.41 11.54
CA PRO A 9 13.09 -8.19 12.07
C PRO A 9 14.19 -7.60 11.19
N GLU A 10 14.73 -8.39 10.26
CA GLU A 10 15.72 -8.00 9.24
C GLU A 10 15.10 -7.25 8.06
N ILE A 11 13.77 -7.28 7.88
CA ILE A 11 13.08 -6.60 6.80
C ILE A 11 12.57 -5.24 7.29
N SER A 12 12.86 -4.18 6.54
CA SER A 12 12.24 -2.86 6.73
C SER A 12 10.86 -2.85 6.08
N VAL A 13 9.85 -2.49 6.83
CA VAL A 13 8.46 -2.41 6.39
C VAL A 13 7.97 -0.97 6.49
N ASN A 14 7.73 -0.33 5.35
CA ASN A 14 7.20 1.01 5.26
C ASN A 14 5.72 0.96 4.84
N VAL A 15 4.85 1.45 5.69
CA VAL A 15 3.40 1.55 5.42
C VAL A 15 3.10 2.98 5.03
N VAL A 16 2.62 3.17 3.79
CA VAL A 16 2.32 4.49 3.25
C VAL A 16 0.83 4.70 3.05
N ASP A 17 0.38 5.91 3.33
CA ASP A 17 -0.99 6.35 3.06
C ASP A 17 -0.97 7.86 2.79
N ILE A 18 -1.71 8.31 1.78
CA ILE A 18 -1.88 9.74 1.47
C ILE A 18 -2.68 10.50 2.56
N ASN A 19 -3.36 9.78 3.44
CA ASN A 19 -4.15 10.34 4.53
C ASN A 19 -3.26 10.64 5.74
N GLU A 20 -2.87 11.91 5.88
CA GLU A 20 -2.03 12.38 6.98
C GLU A 20 -2.59 12.06 8.37
N ASP A 21 -3.91 12.20 8.57
CA ASP A 21 -4.52 11.94 9.88
C ASP A 21 -4.44 10.46 10.25
N ARG A 22 -4.55 9.56 9.26
CA ARG A 22 -4.37 8.13 9.47
C ARG A 22 -2.92 7.83 9.85
N ILE A 23 -1.94 8.42 9.17
CA ILE A 23 -0.52 8.27 9.49
C ILE A 23 -0.19 8.87 10.86
N LYS A 24 -0.70 10.04 11.21
CA LYS A 24 -0.55 10.64 12.56
C LYS A 24 -1.07 9.70 13.66
N ARG A 25 -2.21 9.05 13.43
CA ARG A 25 -2.78 8.08 14.38
C ARG A 25 -1.90 6.83 14.52
N TRP A 26 -1.35 6.30 13.42
CA TRP A 26 -0.39 5.20 13.47
C TRP A 26 0.91 5.56 14.22
N ASN A 27 1.35 6.82 14.12
CA ASN A 27 2.55 7.35 14.78
C ASN A 27 2.31 7.86 16.21
N ASN A 28 1.08 7.80 16.74
CA ASN A 28 0.79 8.23 18.10
C ASN A 28 1.59 7.41 19.12
N LYS A 29 2.44 8.10 19.91
CA LYS A 29 3.36 7.47 20.87
C LYS A 29 2.65 6.71 21.99
N GLU A 30 1.45 7.16 22.36
CA GLU A 30 0.66 6.54 23.42
C GLU A 30 -0.22 5.38 22.91
N PHE A 31 -0.15 5.05 21.62
CA PHE A 31 -0.99 4.06 20.95
C PHE A 31 -2.49 4.30 21.11
N LYS A 32 -2.89 5.54 21.38
CA LYS A 32 -4.29 5.97 21.41
C LYS A 32 -4.78 6.20 19.98
N ASP A 33 -6.04 5.91 19.75
CA ASP A 33 -6.74 6.17 18.47
C ASP A 33 -6.11 5.49 17.23
N ILE A 34 -5.41 4.37 17.44
CA ILE A 34 -4.90 3.57 16.31
C ILE A 34 -6.06 3.20 15.39
N PRO A 35 -5.91 3.34 14.05
CA PRO A 35 -7.00 3.16 13.10
C PRO A 35 -7.63 1.77 13.05
N VAL A 36 -6.98 0.76 13.63
CA VAL A 36 -7.40 -0.64 13.61
C VAL A 36 -7.33 -1.20 15.03
N PHE A 37 -8.33 -1.96 15.42
CA PHE A 37 -8.32 -2.72 16.67
C PHE A 37 -8.19 -4.22 16.38
N GLU A 38 -7.06 -4.79 16.84
CA GLU A 38 -6.79 -6.22 16.75
C GLU A 38 -6.17 -6.70 18.07
N PRO A 39 -6.52 -7.90 18.56
CA PRO A 39 -5.86 -8.49 19.72
C PRO A 39 -4.34 -8.55 19.52
N ASN A 40 -3.57 -8.19 20.53
CA ASN A 40 -2.11 -8.18 20.52
C ASN A 40 -1.43 -7.18 19.54
N LEU A 41 -2.16 -6.28 18.93
CA LEU A 41 -1.60 -5.28 18.00
C LEU A 41 -0.61 -4.34 18.71
N ILE A 42 -1.00 -3.80 19.86
CA ILE A 42 -0.17 -2.84 20.61
C ILE A 42 1.19 -3.44 21.02
N PRO A 43 1.27 -4.64 21.61
CA PRO A 43 2.57 -5.27 21.90
C PRO A 43 3.46 -5.46 20.66
N ILE A 44 2.87 -5.75 19.49
CA ILE A 44 3.63 -5.86 18.25
C ILE A 44 4.16 -4.48 17.82
N LEU A 45 3.31 -3.46 17.82
CA LEU A 45 3.73 -2.09 17.49
C LEU A 45 4.83 -1.57 18.42
N GLN A 46 4.76 -1.87 19.72
CA GLN A 46 5.77 -1.46 20.69
C GLN A 46 7.17 -2.02 20.40
N ARG A 47 7.25 -3.23 19.82
CA ARG A 47 8.55 -3.85 19.51
C ARG A 47 9.02 -3.66 18.07
N THR A 48 8.15 -3.20 17.15
CA THR A 48 8.49 -3.07 15.72
C THR A 48 8.54 -1.63 15.23
N ARG A 49 7.65 -0.75 15.72
CA ARG A 49 7.56 0.64 15.29
C ARG A 49 8.85 1.41 15.61
N ASP A 50 9.30 2.23 14.69
CA ASP A 50 10.55 2.99 14.73
C ASP A 50 11.83 2.11 14.82
N ARG A 51 11.69 0.79 14.57
CA ARG A 51 12.81 -0.15 14.43
C ARG A 51 12.91 -0.70 13.02
N ASN A 52 11.89 -1.44 12.59
CA ASN A 52 11.76 -1.99 11.24
C ASN A 52 10.35 -1.85 10.68
N LEU A 53 9.47 -1.13 11.37
CA LEU A 53 8.12 -0.76 10.92
C LEU A 53 7.95 0.75 11.00
N PHE A 54 7.66 1.38 9.85
CA PHE A 54 7.52 2.82 9.72
C PHE A 54 6.20 3.17 9.04
N PHE A 55 5.67 4.37 9.33
CA PHE A 55 4.45 4.89 8.74
C PHE A 55 4.71 6.28 8.17
N SER A 56 4.48 6.47 6.87
CA SER A 56 4.86 7.67 6.14
C SER A 56 3.75 8.13 5.18
N THR A 57 3.73 9.41 4.86
CA THR A 57 2.93 9.97 3.75
C THR A 57 3.76 10.15 2.48
N ASN A 58 5.06 9.91 2.54
CA ASN A 58 5.97 10.10 1.42
C ASN A 58 5.99 8.89 0.48
N VAL A 59 4.89 8.73 -0.28
CA VAL A 59 4.67 7.57 -1.14
C VAL A 59 5.76 7.41 -2.19
N SER A 60 6.18 8.48 -2.85
CA SER A 60 7.18 8.44 -3.93
C SER A 60 8.53 7.94 -3.46
N GLU A 61 9.01 8.43 -2.33
CA GLU A 61 10.30 8.02 -1.77
C GLU A 61 10.29 6.55 -1.31
N GLU A 62 9.21 6.14 -0.65
CA GLU A 62 9.09 4.76 -0.17
C GLU A 62 8.95 3.75 -1.32
N ILE A 63 8.29 4.12 -2.42
CA ILE A 63 8.24 3.29 -3.63
C ILE A 63 9.63 3.19 -4.26
N ARG A 64 10.35 4.31 -4.36
CA ARG A 64 11.69 4.36 -4.96
C ARG A 64 12.69 3.42 -4.28
N LEU A 65 12.56 3.26 -2.97
CA LEU A 65 13.46 2.45 -2.15
C LEU A 65 12.99 0.98 -1.96
N ALA A 66 11.81 0.63 -2.47
CA ALA A 66 11.20 -0.67 -2.18
C ALA A 66 11.65 -1.78 -3.13
N ASP A 67 12.07 -2.92 -2.57
CA ASP A 67 12.25 -4.16 -3.32
C ASP A 67 10.90 -4.84 -3.62
N ILE A 68 9.92 -4.68 -2.71
CA ILE A 68 8.58 -5.26 -2.84
C ILE A 68 7.52 -4.23 -2.45
N VAL A 69 6.55 -3.98 -3.33
CA VAL A 69 5.41 -3.10 -3.08
C VAL A 69 4.12 -3.90 -3.01
N PHE A 70 3.38 -3.78 -1.90
CA PHE A 70 2.05 -4.37 -1.73
C PHE A 70 0.97 -3.32 -2.00
N ILE A 71 0.14 -3.53 -3.00
CA ILE A 71 -1.06 -2.70 -3.25
C ILE A 71 -2.18 -3.17 -2.32
N CYS A 72 -2.52 -2.37 -1.32
CA CYS A 72 -3.51 -2.67 -0.27
C CYS A 72 -4.54 -1.53 -0.16
N VAL A 73 -5.23 -1.21 -1.25
CA VAL A 73 -6.18 -0.11 -1.32
C VAL A 73 -7.63 -0.57 -1.36
N ASN A 74 -8.55 0.31 -1.00
CA ASN A 74 -9.97 0.01 -1.07
C ASN A 74 -10.44 -0.11 -2.52
N THR A 75 -11.32 -1.08 -2.77
CA THR A 75 -11.97 -1.34 -4.06
C THR A 75 -13.51 -1.26 -3.90
N PRO A 76 -14.08 -0.07 -3.67
CA PRO A 76 -15.50 0.08 -3.46
C PRO A 76 -16.28 -0.35 -4.70
N THR A 77 -17.57 -0.66 -4.52
CA THR A 77 -18.48 -0.90 -5.66
C THR A 77 -18.67 0.39 -6.45
N LYS A 78 -18.61 0.29 -7.76
CA LYS A 78 -18.89 1.42 -8.67
C LYS A 78 -20.27 2.00 -8.41
N LEU A 79 -20.35 3.32 -8.28
CA LEU A 79 -21.62 4.03 -8.08
C LEU A 79 -22.22 4.53 -9.40
N LYS A 80 -21.43 4.66 -10.49
CA LYS A 80 -21.84 5.21 -11.78
C LYS A 80 -21.20 4.44 -12.95
N GLY A 81 -21.81 4.55 -14.13
CA GLY A 81 -21.31 3.97 -15.37
C GLY A 81 -21.57 2.48 -15.51
N SER A 82 -20.96 1.87 -16.52
CA SER A 82 -21.09 0.43 -16.77
C SER A 82 -20.62 -0.40 -15.58
N GLY A 83 -21.49 -1.32 -15.10
CA GLY A 83 -21.24 -2.13 -13.93
C GLY A 83 -21.57 -1.45 -12.60
N ALA A 84 -22.25 -0.31 -12.57
CA ALA A 84 -22.71 0.35 -11.35
C ALA A 84 -23.53 -0.60 -10.46
N GLY A 85 -23.26 -0.59 -9.16
CA GLY A 85 -23.89 -1.46 -8.16
C GLY A 85 -23.40 -2.91 -8.15
N LYS A 86 -22.51 -3.33 -9.07
CA LYS A 86 -22.03 -4.72 -9.20
C LYS A 86 -20.52 -4.83 -9.36
N ALA A 87 -19.89 -3.93 -10.11
CA ALA A 87 -18.45 -4.00 -10.39
C ALA A 87 -17.63 -3.24 -9.34
N SER A 88 -16.43 -3.72 -9.03
CA SER A 88 -15.47 -3.00 -8.20
C SER A 88 -14.89 -1.79 -8.95
N ASP A 89 -14.71 -0.69 -8.24
CA ASP A 89 -13.98 0.47 -8.75
C ASP A 89 -12.47 0.26 -8.54
N LEU A 90 -11.77 0.10 -9.64
CA LEU A 90 -10.32 -0.11 -9.66
C LEU A 90 -9.51 1.19 -9.74
N LYS A 91 -10.15 2.34 -9.58
CA LYS A 91 -9.47 3.64 -9.71
C LYS A 91 -8.22 3.71 -8.84
N TRP A 92 -8.33 3.35 -7.56
CA TRP A 92 -7.21 3.43 -6.63
C TRP A 92 -6.10 2.41 -6.92
N VAL A 93 -6.46 1.20 -7.36
CA VAL A 93 -5.49 0.19 -7.79
C VAL A 93 -4.69 0.68 -9.00
N LYS A 94 -5.35 1.32 -9.97
CA LYS A 94 -4.68 1.88 -11.15
C LYS A 94 -3.76 3.03 -10.78
N LEU A 95 -4.22 3.97 -9.94
CA LEU A 95 -3.39 5.07 -9.47
C LEU A 95 -2.14 4.58 -8.74
N CYS A 96 -2.26 3.57 -7.87
CA CYS A 96 -1.09 2.95 -7.24
C CYS A 96 -0.14 2.33 -8.26
N ALA A 97 -0.66 1.65 -9.29
CA ALA A 97 0.19 1.07 -10.34
C ALA A 97 0.91 2.16 -11.17
N GLU A 98 0.24 3.28 -11.44
CA GLU A 98 0.83 4.44 -12.13
C GLU A 98 1.93 5.11 -11.28
N GLU A 99 1.72 5.26 -9.97
CA GLU A 99 2.74 5.76 -9.03
C GLU A 99 3.95 4.81 -8.93
N ILE A 100 3.70 3.49 -8.87
CA ILE A 100 4.78 2.50 -8.85
C ILE A 100 5.60 2.58 -10.16
N GLU A 101 4.94 2.66 -11.30
CA GLU A 101 5.60 2.79 -12.59
C GLU A 101 6.44 4.07 -12.69
N GLN A 102 5.95 5.15 -12.11
CA GLN A 102 6.62 6.45 -12.11
C GLN A 102 7.85 6.51 -11.19
N TYR A 103 7.78 5.88 -10.01
CA TYR A 103 8.77 6.09 -8.95
C TYR A 103 9.64 4.89 -8.63
N ALA A 104 9.27 3.67 -9.03
CA ALA A 104 10.08 2.50 -8.76
C ALA A 104 11.39 2.53 -9.57
N GLU A 105 12.51 2.29 -8.90
CA GLU A 105 13.82 2.20 -9.50
C GLU A 105 14.30 0.73 -9.47
N GLY A 106 14.64 0.16 -10.62
CA GLY A 106 15.15 -1.21 -10.73
C GLY A 106 14.06 -2.28 -10.74
N ASP A 107 14.41 -3.47 -10.25
CA ASP A 107 13.56 -4.66 -10.29
C ASP A 107 12.67 -4.73 -9.02
N THR A 108 11.55 -4.03 -9.04
CA THR A 108 10.58 -4.04 -7.93
C THR A 108 9.51 -5.09 -8.12
N ILE A 109 9.27 -5.93 -7.11
CA ILE A 109 8.17 -6.92 -7.10
C ILE A 109 6.89 -6.22 -6.67
N VAL A 110 5.84 -6.28 -7.51
CA VAL A 110 4.53 -5.71 -7.18
C VAL A 110 3.54 -6.80 -6.82
N VAL A 111 2.98 -6.74 -5.63
CA VAL A 111 2.01 -7.69 -5.09
C VAL A 111 0.64 -7.03 -4.94
N GLU A 112 -0.35 -7.51 -5.68
CA GLU A 112 -1.76 -7.13 -5.50
C GLU A 112 -2.37 -7.90 -4.31
N LYS A 113 -2.78 -7.19 -3.27
CA LYS A 113 -3.41 -7.76 -2.07
C LYS A 113 -4.84 -7.28 -1.83
N SER A 114 -5.32 -6.29 -2.57
CA SER A 114 -6.70 -5.83 -2.48
C SER A 114 -7.69 -6.89 -2.97
N THR A 115 -8.93 -6.83 -2.50
CA THR A 115 -10.01 -7.68 -3.04
C THR A 115 -10.42 -7.17 -4.41
N VAL A 116 -9.99 -7.83 -5.47
CA VAL A 116 -10.13 -7.37 -6.85
C VAL A 116 -10.77 -8.40 -7.76
N PRO A 117 -11.43 -7.98 -8.86
CA PRO A 117 -11.94 -8.88 -9.88
C PRO A 117 -10.83 -9.68 -10.57
N VAL A 118 -11.21 -10.81 -11.15
CA VAL A 118 -10.35 -11.60 -12.04
C VAL A 118 -9.73 -10.71 -13.12
N LYS A 119 -8.45 -10.94 -13.47
CA LYS A 119 -7.66 -10.20 -14.46
C LYS A 119 -7.20 -8.79 -14.02
N THR A 120 -7.41 -8.36 -12.78
CA THR A 120 -6.84 -7.08 -12.31
C THR A 120 -5.31 -7.07 -12.41
N ALA A 121 -4.64 -8.19 -12.14
CA ALA A 121 -3.20 -8.31 -12.32
C ALA A 121 -2.73 -8.04 -13.76
N GLU A 122 -3.54 -8.41 -14.78
CA GLU A 122 -3.26 -8.09 -16.18
C GLU A 122 -3.34 -6.58 -16.46
N VAL A 123 -4.27 -5.89 -15.79
CA VAL A 123 -4.41 -4.43 -15.90
C VAL A 123 -3.20 -3.74 -15.27
N ILE A 124 -2.81 -4.13 -14.07
CA ILE A 124 -1.61 -3.62 -13.39
C ILE A 124 -0.37 -3.86 -14.27
N LYS A 125 -0.18 -5.09 -14.76
CA LYS A 125 0.93 -5.45 -15.65
C LYS A 125 1.00 -4.60 -16.92
N LYS A 126 -0.14 -4.19 -17.48
CA LYS A 126 -0.17 -3.30 -18.64
C LYS A 126 0.30 -1.89 -18.29
N ILE A 127 -0.07 -1.37 -17.13
CA ILE A 127 0.38 -0.07 -16.64
C ILE A 127 1.89 -0.09 -16.42
N LEU A 128 2.39 -1.06 -15.65
CA LEU A 128 3.82 -1.20 -15.31
C LEU A 128 4.74 -1.51 -16.50
N LYS A 129 4.20 -1.90 -17.67
CA LYS A 129 4.96 -2.14 -18.89
C LYS A 129 4.81 -1.03 -19.93
N SER A 130 3.99 -0.02 -19.66
CA SER A 130 3.81 1.11 -20.55
C SER A 130 5.11 1.91 -20.54
N PRO A 131 5.87 2.02 -21.66
CA PRO A 131 7.03 2.90 -21.67
C PRO A 131 6.52 4.31 -21.45
N GLN A 132 6.84 4.89 -20.30
CA GLN A 132 6.69 6.32 -20.16
C GLN A 132 7.69 6.96 -21.13
N ASN A 133 7.14 7.69 -22.09
CA ASN A 133 7.77 8.58 -23.03
C ASN A 133 9.22 8.92 -22.70
N SER A 134 10.16 8.25 -23.39
CA SER A 134 11.46 8.83 -23.67
C SER A 134 11.22 10.08 -24.54
N LEU A 135 11.19 11.22 -23.91
CA LEU A 135 11.47 12.51 -24.54
C LEU A 135 12.97 12.74 -24.62
#